data_400db4931bc6aba9cb837879db76b0e4
#
_entry.id   400db4931bc6aba9cb837879db76b0e4
#
_cell.length_a   1.000
_cell.length_b   1.000
_cell.length_c   1.000
_cell.angle_alpha   90.00
_cell.angle_beta   90.00
_cell.angle_gamma   90.00
#
_symmetry.space_group_name_H-M   'P 1'
#
loop_
_entity.id
_entity.type
_entity.pdbx_description
1 polymer ?
#
loop_
_entity_poly.entity_id
_entity_poly.type
_entity_poly.pdbx_seq_one_letter_code
_entity_poly.pdbx_strand_id
1 'polypeptide(L)'
;MKTITVNPKSVTRKWKLVDAADKPMGRVASEVARLLMGKHKAIYSPNVDTGDFVVVINAGKVAVTGNKNLNKEYFHHTGHIAGERWINFADLLAKHPTAPLEAAIWGMLPHSALGHKMVKKLKIYAGAEHPHAAQNPEVVDF
;
A
#
# COMPACT_ATOMS: atom_id res chain seq x y z
N MET A 1 -25.76 -9.56 -25.39
CA MET A 1 -25.04 -9.10 -24.21
C MET A 1 -24.03 -8.05 -24.65
N LYS A 2 -24.03 -6.87 -24.04
CA LYS A 2 -23.08 -5.79 -24.41
C LYS A 2 -21.99 -5.70 -23.37
N THR A 3 -20.74 -5.95 -23.75
CA THR A 3 -19.59 -5.80 -22.86
C THR A 3 -19.31 -4.31 -22.61
N ILE A 4 -19.27 -3.90 -21.35
CA ILE A 4 -18.95 -2.52 -20.97
C ILE A 4 -17.43 -2.40 -20.88
N THR A 5 -16.84 -1.57 -21.73
CA THR A 5 -15.42 -1.22 -21.66
C THR A 5 -15.25 0.07 -20.85
N VAL A 6 -14.40 0.02 -19.82
CA VAL A 6 -14.15 1.18 -18.97
C VAL A 6 -13.24 2.18 -19.68
N ASN A 7 -13.69 3.44 -19.79
CA ASN A 7 -12.85 4.50 -20.30
C ASN A 7 -12.00 5.10 -19.15
N PRO A 8 -10.68 5.17 -19.27
CA PRO A 8 -9.80 5.75 -18.23
C PRO A 8 -10.14 7.19 -17.83
N LYS A 9 -10.72 7.96 -18.76
CA LYS A 9 -11.11 9.37 -18.54
C LYS A 9 -12.40 9.52 -17.74
N SER A 10 -13.26 8.51 -17.72
CA SER A 10 -14.57 8.56 -17.03
C SER A 10 -14.50 8.00 -15.60
N VAL A 11 -13.33 7.51 -15.16
CA VAL A 11 -13.16 6.94 -13.82
C VAL A 11 -13.07 8.04 -12.78
N THR A 12 -14.04 8.08 -11.87
CA THR A 12 -13.99 8.92 -10.67
C THR A 12 -13.13 8.26 -9.60
N ARG A 13 -12.14 8.99 -9.07
CA ARG A 13 -11.25 8.53 -8.01
C ARG A 13 -11.54 9.31 -6.74
N LYS A 14 -11.71 8.60 -5.64
CA LYS A 14 -11.91 9.16 -4.30
C LYS A 14 -10.62 9.06 -3.49
N TRP A 15 -10.56 9.83 -2.40
CA TRP A 15 -9.51 9.71 -1.41
C TRP A 15 -10.00 8.88 -0.24
N LYS A 16 -9.21 7.91 0.17
CA LYS A 16 -9.50 6.99 1.27
C LYS A 16 -8.42 7.12 2.34
N LEU A 17 -8.83 7.19 3.60
CA LEU A 17 -7.96 7.21 4.76
C LEU A 17 -8.03 5.87 5.48
N VAL A 18 -6.89 5.27 5.74
CA VAL A 18 -6.75 3.99 6.45
C VAL A 18 -5.86 4.21 7.66
N ASP A 19 -6.33 3.85 8.84
CA ASP A 19 -5.51 3.81 10.05
C ASP A 19 -4.89 2.41 10.23
N ALA A 20 -3.56 2.36 10.30
CA ALA A 20 -2.79 1.14 10.45
C ALA A 20 -2.45 0.81 11.92
N ALA A 21 -2.79 1.69 12.87
CA ALA A 21 -2.47 1.48 14.29
C ALA A 21 -3.03 0.16 14.80
N ASP A 22 -2.18 -0.64 15.46
CA ASP A 22 -2.51 -1.92 16.11
C ASP A 22 -3.14 -2.99 15.20
N LYS A 23 -3.23 -2.71 13.90
CA LYS A 23 -3.75 -3.67 12.92
C LYS A 23 -2.64 -4.54 12.34
N PRO A 24 -2.90 -5.83 12.04
CA PRO A 24 -1.91 -6.70 11.41
C PRO A 24 -1.48 -6.17 10.04
N MET A 25 -0.16 -6.00 9.85
CA MET A 25 0.43 -5.43 8.62
C MET A 25 -0.11 -6.07 7.33
N GLY A 26 -0.23 -7.40 7.29
CA GLY A 26 -0.70 -8.11 6.10
C GLY A 26 -2.17 -7.80 5.76
N ARG A 27 -3.04 -7.65 6.77
CA ARG A 27 -4.45 -7.29 6.57
C ARG A 27 -4.59 -5.85 6.08
N VAL A 28 -3.86 -4.92 6.69
CA VAL A 28 -3.82 -3.53 6.21
C VAL A 28 -3.35 -3.48 4.76
N ALA A 29 -2.25 -4.18 4.44
CA ALA A 29 -1.69 -4.22 3.09
C ALA A 29 -2.67 -4.78 2.06
N SER A 30 -3.41 -5.85 2.39
CA SER A 30 -4.38 -6.46 1.46
C SER A 30 -5.57 -5.54 1.17
N GLU A 31 -6.10 -4.85 2.18
CA GLU A 31 -7.19 -3.89 2.00
C GLU A 31 -6.74 -2.65 1.20
N VAL A 32 -5.58 -2.10 1.53
CA VAL A 32 -5.00 -0.99 0.77
C VAL A 32 -4.76 -1.38 -0.69
N ALA A 33 -4.21 -2.56 -0.95
CA ALA A 33 -4.01 -3.06 -2.32
C ALA A 33 -5.35 -3.22 -3.06
N ARG A 34 -6.40 -3.71 -2.39
CA ARG A 34 -7.75 -3.83 -2.95
C ARG A 34 -8.32 -2.47 -3.37
N LEU A 35 -8.13 -1.43 -2.54
CA LEU A 35 -8.55 -0.06 -2.84
C LEU A 35 -7.77 0.56 -3.99
N LEU A 36 -6.44 0.39 -4.02
CA LEU A 36 -5.55 0.89 -5.07
C LEU A 36 -5.82 0.27 -6.44
N MET A 37 -6.14 -1.03 -6.48
CA MET A 37 -6.55 -1.73 -7.71
C MET A 37 -7.96 -1.36 -8.16
N GLY A 38 -8.83 -0.91 -7.23
CA GLY A 38 -10.22 -0.62 -7.52
C GLY A 38 -11.15 -1.83 -7.50
N LYS A 39 -10.73 -2.95 -6.89
CA LYS A 39 -11.55 -4.18 -6.81
C LYS A 39 -12.84 -4.03 -5.99
N HIS A 40 -12.97 -2.96 -5.22
CA HIS A 40 -14.20 -2.62 -4.48
C HIS A 40 -15.27 -1.97 -5.37
N LYS A 41 -14.91 -1.58 -6.61
CA LYS A 41 -15.83 -0.91 -7.54
C LYS A 41 -16.43 -1.89 -8.55
N ALA A 42 -17.70 -1.72 -8.89
CA ALA A 42 -18.37 -2.53 -9.92
C ALA A 42 -17.73 -2.36 -11.32
N ILE A 43 -17.09 -1.21 -11.56
CA ILE A 43 -16.42 -0.90 -12.84
C ILE A 43 -14.98 -1.45 -12.91
N TYR A 44 -14.58 -2.30 -11.96
CA TYR A 44 -13.22 -2.84 -11.96
C TYR A 44 -12.89 -3.51 -13.30
N SER A 45 -11.72 -3.17 -13.83
CA SER A 45 -11.17 -3.79 -15.04
C SER A 45 -9.65 -3.96 -14.88
N PRO A 46 -9.08 -5.15 -15.20
CA PRO A 46 -7.65 -5.40 -15.00
C PRO A 46 -6.73 -4.61 -15.93
N ASN A 47 -7.26 -4.08 -17.04
CA ASN A 47 -6.48 -3.30 -18.03
C ASN A 47 -6.54 -1.78 -17.80
N VAL A 48 -7.40 -1.31 -16.88
CA VAL A 48 -7.58 0.12 -16.57
C VAL A 48 -7.40 0.37 -15.09
N ASP A 49 -6.70 1.45 -14.74
CA ASP A 49 -6.59 1.90 -13.36
C ASP A 49 -7.89 2.55 -12.88
N THR A 50 -8.73 1.77 -12.20
CA THR A 50 -10.01 2.20 -11.62
C THR A 50 -9.92 2.52 -10.12
N GLY A 51 -8.75 2.32 -9.50
CA GLY A 51 -8.53 2.46 -8.06
C GLY A 51 -8.56 3.89 -7.54
N ASP A 52 -8.69 4.01 -6.23
CA ASP A 52 -8.74 5.27 -5.50
C ASP A 52 -7.36 5.68 -4.98
N PHE A 53 -7.24 6.94 -4.55
CA PHE A 53 -6.10 7.41 -3.76
C PHE A 53 -6.23 6.90 -2.33
N VAL A 54 -5.14 6.40 -1.75
CA VAL A 54 -5.14 5.88 -0.39
C VAL A 54 -4.06 6.58 0.44
N VAL A 55 -4.49 7.12 1.57
CA VAL A 55 -3.63 7.69 2.60
C VAL A 55 -3.63 6.74 3.77
N VAL A 56 -2.45 6.26 4.18
CA VAL A 56 -2.28 5.39 5.35
C VAL A 56 -1.57 6.18 6.43
N ILE A 57 -2.15 6.20 7.63
CA ILE A 57 -1.58 6.85 8.81
C ILE A 57 -1.14 5.81 9.85
N ASN A 58 -0.31 6.26 10.80
CA ASN A 58 0.21 5.42 11.88
C ASN A 58 0.99 4.18 11.41
N ALA A 59 1.67 4.24 10.27
CA ALA A 59 2.43 3.11 9.73
C ALA A 59 3.52 2.60 10.68
N GLY A 60 4.07 3.47 11.55
CA GLY A 60 5.05 3.08 12.57
C GLY A 60 4.48 2.24 13.71
N LYS A 61 3.14 2.19 13.86
CA LYS A 61 2.44 1.45 14.92
C LYS A 61 1.76 0.17 14.41
N VAL A 62 2.13 -0.27 13.22
CA VAL A 62 1.56 -1.48 12.61
C VAL A 62 1.96 -2.72 13.42
N ALA A 63 1.00 -3.61 13.66
CA ALA A 63 1.24 -4.84 14.39
C ALA A 63 1.76 -5.97 13.49
N VAL A 64 2.66 -6.79 14.02
CA VAL A 64 3.08 -8.05 13.44
C VAL A 64 2.94 -9.16 14.48
N THR A 65 2.50 -10.34 14.05
CA THR A 65 2.23 -11.47 14.93
C THR A 65 3.41 -12.43 15.05
N GLY A 66 3.52 -13.11 16.20
CA GLY A 66 4.60 -14.06 16.46
C GLY A 66 5.98 -13.39 16.51
N ASN A 67 7.02 -14.16 16.18
CA ASN A 67 8.41 -13.70 16.23
C ASN A 67 8.87 -12.93 14.98
N LYS A 68 7.94 -12.39 14.19
CA LYS A 68 8.27 -11.67 12.94
C LYS A 68 9.11 -10.42 13.17
N ASN A 69 9.01 -9.79 14.33
CA ASN A 69 9.86 -8.65 14.68
C ASN A 69 11.35 -8.97 14.58
N LEU A 70 11.74 -10.18 14.98
CA LEU A 70 13.13 -10.62 14.98
C LEU A 70 13.50 -11.44 13.74
N ASN A 71 12.56 -12.29 13.27
CA ASN A 71 12.86 -13.29 12.25
C ASN A 71 12.50 -12.86 10.83
N LYS A 72 11.69 -11.80 10.65
CA LYS A 72 11.36 -11.33 9.32
C LYS A 72 12.48 -10.47 8.78
N GLU A 73 13.09 -10.93 7.68
CA GLU A 73 14.18 -10.26 7.01
C GLU A 73 13.74 -9.73 5.64
N TYR A 74 14.34 -8.60 5.27
CA TYR A 74 14.20 -8.00 3.96
C TYR A 74 15.53 -8.08 3.23
N PHE A 75 15.52 -8.67 2.05
CA PHE A 75 16.67 -8.81 1.19
C PHE A 75 16.76 -7.68 0.18
N HIS A 76 17.94 -7.14 0.00
CA HIS A 76 18.27 -6.22 -1.08
C HIS A 76 19.65 -6.53 -1.63
N HIS A 77 19.83 -6.43 -2.94
CA HIS A 77 21.11 -6.64 -3.60
C HIS A 77 21.50 -5.39 -4.40
N THR A 78 22.73 -4.92 -4.22
CA THR A 78 23.23 -3.69 -4.87
C THR A 78 23.67 -3.90 -6.33
N GLY A 79 23.74 -5.15 -6.83
CA GLY A 79 24.24 -5.52 -8.14
C GLY A 79 25.76 -5.69 -8.23
N HIS A 80 26.52 -5.43 -7.17
CA HIS A 80 27.95 -5.66 -7.09
C HIS A 80 28.29 -6.97 -6.39
N ILE A 81 29.50 -7.50 -6.65
CA ILE A 81 30.01 -8.69 -5.94
C ILE A 81 29.97 -8.44 -4.44
N ALA A 82 29.46 -9.41 -3.66
CA ALA A 82 29.21 -9.31 -2.21
C ALA A 82 28.27 -8.16 -1.81
N GLY A 83 27.39 -7.74 -2.72
CA GLY A 83 26.43 -6.67 -2.51
C GLY A 83 25.11 -7.10 -1.84
N GLU A 84 25.06 -8.25 -1.21
CA GLU A 84 23.90 -8.74 -0.46
C GLU A 84 23.70 -7.94 0.82
N ARG A 85 22.46 -7.56 1.09
CA ARG A 85 22.09 -6.86 2.32
C ARG A 85 20.80 -7.44 2.86
N TRP A 86 20.85 -7.79 4.14
CA TRP A 86 19.72 -8.27 4.92
C TRP A 86 19.43 -7.30 6.05
N ILE A 87 18.19 -6.97 6.28
CA ILE A 87 17.76 -6.12 7.39
C ILE A 87 16.51 -6.72 8.03
N ASN A 88 16.51 -6.81 9.36
CA ASN A 88 15.38 -7.33 10.12
C ASN A 88 14.23 -6.32 10.13
N PHE A 89 13.01 -6.81 10.36
CA PHE A 89 11.81 -5.97 10.41
C PHE A 89 11.94 -4.85 11.46
N ALA A 90 12.41 -5.16 12.67
CA ALA A 90 12.57 -4.17 13.74
C ALA A 90 13.53 -3.05 13.35
N ASP A 91 14.69 -3.38 12.78
CA ASP A 91 15.69 -2.43 12.33
C ASP A 91 15.20 -1.57 11.16
N LEU A 92 14.44 -2.18 10.22
CA LEU A 92 13.85 -1.47 9.10
C LEU A 92 12.79 -0.49 9.58
N LEU A 93 11.93 -0.91 10.52
CA LEU A 93 10.89 -0.06 11.10
C LEU A 93 11.49 1.12 11.86
N ALA A 94 12.60 0.91 12.59
CA ALA A 94 13.30 1.98 13.31
C ALA A 94 13.94 3.02 12.37
N LYS A 95 14.51 2.56 11.24
CA LYS A 95 15.15 3.45 10.24
C LYS A 95 14.14 4.16 9.36
N HIS A 96 13.16 3.40 8.85
CA HIS A 96 12.15 3.86 7.90
C HIS A 96 10.78 3.28 8.27
N PRO A 97 10.00 3.97 9.13
CA PRO A 97 8.76 3.42 9.68
C PRO A 97 7.68 3.11 8.63
N THR A 98 7.75 3.71 7.45
CA THR A 98 6.80 3.45 6.35
C THR A 98 7.21 2.28 5.45
N ALA A 99 8.51 1.96 5.38
CA ALA A 99 9.06 1.02 4.42
C ALA A 99 8.52 -0.43 4.54
N PRO A 100 8.33 -1.02 5.74
CA PRO A 100 7.78 -2.36 5.85
C PRO A 100 6.37 -2.48 5.26
N LEU A 101 5.52 -1.50 5.52
CA LEU A 101 4.16 -1.47 5.01
C LEU A 101 4.12 -1.20 3.50
N GLU A 102 4.97 -0.29 3.01
CA GLU A 102 5.12 -0.02 1.58
C GLU A 102 5.54 -1.26 0.81
N ALA A 103 6.55 -2.00 1.30
CA ALA A 103 7.00 -3.26 0.70
C ALA A 103 5.90 -4.32 0.69
N ALA A 104 5.09 -4.42 1.76
CA ALA A 104 3.98 -5.35 1.83
C ALA A 104 2.88 -5.02 0.81
N ILE A 105 2.52 -3.75 0.67
CA ILE A 105 1.52 -3.29 -0.30
C ILE A 105 2.03 -3.50 -1.73
N TRP A 106 3.29 -3.12 -2.01
CA TRP A 106 3.90 -3.32 -3.32
C TRP A 106 3.90 -4.78 -3.75
N GLY A 107 4.25 -5.69 -2.83
CA GLY A 107 4.21 -7.13 -3.09
C GLY A 107 2.82 -7.69 -3.43
N MET A 108 1.74 -6.99 -3.04
CA MET A 108 0.34 -7.37 -3.32
C MET A 108 -0.24 -6.71 -4.57
N LEU A 109 0.47 -5.77 -5.18
CA LEU A 109 0.08 -5.12 -6.42
C LEU A 109 0.69 -5.82 -7.64
N PRO A 110 0.08 -5.73 -8.83
CA PRO A 110 0.66 -6.26 -10.06
C PRO A 110 2.01 -5.59 -10.37
N HIS A 111 3.04 -6.38 -10.68
CA HIS A 111 4.36 -5.87 -11.08
C HIS A 111 4.40 -5.49 -12.57
N SER A 112 3.51 -4.61 -12.98
CA SER A 112 3.37 -4.13 -14.37
C SER A 112 3.45 -2.61 -14.41
N ALA A 113 3.50 -2.04 -15.62
CA ALA A 113 3.43 -0.60 -15.81
C ALA A 113 2.17 0.03 -15.17
N LEU A 114 1.06 -0.70 -15.17
CA LEU A 114 -0.19 -0.29 -14.50
C LEU A 114 -0.04 -0.31 -12.97
N GLY A 115 0.60 -1.34 -12.40
CA GLY A 115 0.86 -1.42 -10.97
C GLY A 115 1.75 -0.30 -10.47
N HIS A 116 2.77 0.13 -11.22
CA HIS A 116 3.57 1.31 -10.90
C HIS A 116 2.75 2.61 -10.88
N LYS A 117 1.72 2.72 -11.71
CA LYS A 117 0.77 3.86 -11.65
C LYS A 117 -0.12 3.78 -10.42
N MET A 118 -0.54 2.58 -10.02
CA MET A 118 -1.36 2.37 -8.82
C MET A 118 -0.59 2.75 -7.54
N VAL A 119 0.68 2.37 -7.41
CA VAL A 119 1.52 2.72 -6.25
C VAL A 119 1.68 4.23 -6.08
N LYS A 120 1.74 5.00 -7.15
CA LYS A 120 1.85 6.47 -7.07
C LYS A 120 0.67 7.13 -6.35
N LYS A 121 -0.48 6.45 -6.28
CA LYS A 121 -1.67 6.90 -5.55
C LYS A 121 -1.64 6.57 -4.05
N LEU A 122 -0.65 5.82 -3.61
CA LEU A 122 -0.43 5.48 -2.21
C LEU A 122 0.38 6.57 -1.52
N LYS A 123 -0.08 7.01 -0.35
CA LYS A 123 0.62 7.93 0.55
C LYS A 123 0.67 7.33 1.93
N ILE A 124 1.84 7.10 2.49
CA ILE A 124 2.03 6.46 3.80
C ILE A 124 2.73 7.44 4.73
N TYR A 125 2.20 7.57 5.94
CA TYR A 125 2.72 8.43 7.00
C TYR A 125 2.97 7.62 8.27
N ALA A 126 4.10 7.88 8.90
CA ALA A 126 4.51 7.19 10.13
C ALA A 126 3.60 7.54 11.32
N GLY A 127 3.17 8.79 11.41
CA GLY A 127 2.28 9.32 12.45
C GLY A 127 0.83 9.47 12.00
N ALA A 128 0.04 10.14 12.84
CA ALA A 128 -1.38 10.41 12.57
C ALA A 128 -1.60 11.62 11.65
N GLU A 129 -0.62 12.53 11.54
CA GLU A 129 -0.74 13.74 10.75
C GLU A 129 -0.45 13.48 9.27
N HIS A 130 -1.25 14.09 8.39
CA HIS A 130 -1.07 14.01 6.94
C HIS A 130 -1.45 15.34 6.27
N PRO A 131 -0.82 15.74 5.15
CA PRO A 131 -1.09 17.02 4.46
C PRO A 131 -2.31 17.00 3.54
N HIS A 132 -3.10 15.90 3.54
CA HIS A 132 -4.20 15.68 2.59
C HIS A 132 -5.59 16.03 3.16
N ALA A 133 -5.68 16.98 4.12
CA ALA A 133 -6.97 17.41 4.69
C ALA A 133 -7.87 18.07 3.63
N ALA A 134 -7.27 18.83 2.70
CA ALA A 134 -8.01 19.51 1.63
C ALA A 134 -8.75 18.55 0.67
N GLN A 135 -8.28 17.31 0.54
CA GLN A 135 -8.91 16.28 -0.29
C GLN A 135 -10.09 15.57 0.38
N ASN A 136 -10.36 15.86 1.66
CA ASN A 136 -11.42 15.26 2.47
C ASN A 136 -11.45 13.72 2.33
N PRO A 137 -10.40 13.00 2.76
CA PRO A 137 -10.35 11.56 2.58
C PRO A 137 -11.41 10.86 3.44
N GLU A 138 -12.14 9.93 2.84
CA GLU A 138 -13.14 9.10 3.53
C GLU A 138 -12.41 8.04 4.39
N VAL A 139 -12.72 7.96 5.68
CA VAL A 139 -12.17 6.93 6.58
C VAL A 139 -12.71 5.56 6.18
N VAL A 140 -11.83 4.58 6.09
CA VAL A 140 -12.17 3.19 5.80
C VAL A 140 -11.75 2.33 6.98
N ASP A 141 -12.73 1.72 7.65
CA ASP A 141 -12.51 0.71 8.69
C ASP A 141 -12.70 -0.69 8.14
N PHE A 142 -11.88 -1.65 8.63
CA PHE A 142 -11.93 -3.07 8.25
C PHE A 142 -11.36 -3.96 9.36
#